data_1bb02b62113ea27373afdd3866e5a424
#
_entry.id   1bb02b62113ea27373afdd3866e5a424
#
_cell.length_a   1.000
_cell.length_b   1.000
_cell.length_c   1.000
_cell.angle_alpha   90.00
_cell.angle_beta   90.00
_cell.angle_gamma   90.00
#
_symmetry.space_group_name_H-M   'P 1'
#
loop_
_entity.id
_entity.type
_entity.pdbx_description
1 polymer ?
#
loop_
_entity_poly.entity_id
_entity_poly.type
_entity_poly.pdbx_seq_one_letter_code
_entity_poly.pdbx_strand_id
1 'polypeptide(L)'
;MARLFIPSESKYYLMALDAGTGSIRAVIFDLEGNQIAVGQAEWRHLAVPDVPGSMEFDLNKNWQLACECMRQALHNAGIAPEYIAAVSACSMREGIVLYNNEGAPIWACANVDARAAREVSELKELHNNTFENEVYRATGQTLALSAIPRLLWLAHHRSDIYRQASTITMISDWLAYMLSGELAVDPSNAGTTGLLDLTTRDWKPALLDMAGLRADILSPVKETGTLLGVVSSQAAELCGLKAGTPVVVGGGDVQLGCLGLGVVRPAQTAVLGGTFWQQVVNLAAPVTDPEMNVRVNPHVIPGMVQAESISFFIGLTMRWFRDAFCAEEKLIAERLGIDTYTLLEEMASRVPPGSWGVMPIFSDRMRFKTWYHAAPSFINLSIDPDKCNKATLFRALEENAAIVSACNLQQIADFSNIHPSSLVFAGGGSKGKLWSQILADVSGLPVNIPVVKEATALGCAIAAGVGAGIFSSMAETGERLVRWERTHTPDPEKHELYQDSRDKWQAVYQDQLGLVDHGLTTSLWKAPGL
;
A
#
# COMPACT_ATOMS: atom_id res chain seq x y z
N MET A 1 28.53 -16.87 -8.86
CA MET A 1 27.31 -17.14 -8.07
C MET A 1 27.16 -18.65 -7.93
N ALA A 2 27.37 -19.19 -6.73
CA ALA A 2 27.12 -20.60 -6.46
C ALA A 2 25.58 -20.81 -6.41
N ARG A 3 25.02 -21.54 -7.37
CA ARG A 3 23.65 -22.05 -7.27
C ARG A 3 23.60 -23.01 -6.09
N LEU A 4 22.75 -22.73 -5.11
CA LEU A 4 22.39 -23.69 -4.09
C LEU A 4 21.83 -24.94 -4.79
N PHE A 5 22.50 -26.06 -4.67
CA PHE A 5 22.06 -27.34 -5.21
C PHE A 5 20.96 -27.86 -4.30
N ILE A 6 19.70 -27.77 -4.72
CA ILE A 6 18.55 -28.30 -3.98
C ILE A 6 18.31 -29.74 -4.47
N PRO A 7 18.44 -30.77 -3.60
CA PRO A 7 18.10 -32.13 -3.96
C PRO A 7 16.62 -32.24 -4.30
N SER A 8 16.28 -32.97 -5.35
CA SER A 8 14.95 -33.08 -5.95
C SER A 8 13.84 -33.72 -5.07
N GLU A 9 14.13 -34.07 -3.82
CA GLU A 9 13.17 -34.70 -2.88
C GLU A 9 12.93 -33.88 -1.60
N SER A 10 13.62 -32.74 -1.40
CA SER A 10 13.46 -31.91 -0.20
C SER A 10 12.40 -30.84 -0.45
N LYS A 11 11.34 -30.85 0.34
CA LYS A 11 10.35 -29.77 0.36
C LYS A 11 10.97 -28.56 1.05
N TYR A 12 11.31 -27.53 0.26
CA TYR A 12 11.74 -26.23 0.77
C TYR A 12 10.58 -25.24 0.78
N TYR A 13 10.67 -24.28 1.68
CA TYR A 13 9.66 -23.25 1.88
C TYR A 13 10.33 -21.87 1.88
N LEU A 14 9.54 -20.85 1.62
CA LEU A 14 9.95 -19.44 1.66
C LEU A 14 9.17 -18.74 2.77
N MET A 15 9.84 -17.89 3.54
CA MET A 15 9.20 -17.08 4.57
C MET A 15 9.14 -15.61 4.12
N ALA A 16 7.98 -15.01 4.24
CA ALA A 16 7.74 -13.59 4.05
C ALA A 16 7.39 -12.94 5.39
N LEU A 17 8.03 -11.80 5.68
CA LEU A 17 7.63 -10.91 6.77
C LEU A 17 6.86 -9.74 6.18
N ASP A 18 5.61 -9.56 6.59
CA ASP A 18 4.72 -8.49 6.11
C ASP A 18 4.39 -7.55 7.27
N ALA A 19 5.03 -6.39 7.26
CA ALA A 19 4.91 -5.35 8.27
C ALA A 19 3.92 -4.27 7.83
N GLY A 20 2.62 -4.53 8.03
CA GLY A 20 1.55 -3.57 7.75
C GLY A 20 1.47 -2.45 8.79
N THR A 21 0.59 -1.47 8.58
CA THR A 21 0.41 -0.34 9.51
C THR A 21 -0.02 -0.80 10.91
N GLY A 22 -0.90 -1.79 11.02
CA GLY A 22 -1.45 -2.24 12.31
C GLY A 22 -1.00 -3.62 12.78
N SER A 23 -0.18 -4.34 12.03
CA SER A 23 0.21 -5.71 12.37
C SER A 23 1.48 -6.15 11.64
N ILE A 24 2.14 -7.16 12.20
CA ILE A 24 3.20 -7.94 11.57
C ILE A 24 2.72 -9.37 11.34
N ARG A 25 3.06 -9.93 10.18
CA ARG A 25 2.81 -11.33 9.84
C ARG A 25 4.08 -11.98 9.35
N ALA A 26 4.32 -13.22 9.77
CA ALA A 26 5.28 -14.13 9.16
C ALA A 26 4.49 -15.21 8.43
N VAL A 27 4.66 -15.30 7.12
CA VAL A 27 3.89 -16.22 6.27
C VAL A 27 4.84 -17.18 5.59
N ILE A 28 4.54 -18.47 5.68
CA ILE A 28 5.31 -19.54 5.03
C ILE A 28 4.58 -19.99 3.78
N PHE A 29 5.29 -20.03 2.66
CA PHE A 29 4.81 -20.52 1.38
C PHE A 29 5.63 -21.71 0.91
N ASP A 30 4.97 -22.66 0.21
CA ASP A 30 5.67 -23.64 -0.62
C ASP A 30 6.15 -22.99 -1.95
N LEU A 31 6.87 -23.75 -2.77
CA LEU A 31 7.40 -23.25 -4.04
C LEU A 31 6.35 -23.12 -5.15
N GLU A 32 5.16 -23.64 -4.91
CA GLU A 32 3.97 -23.53 -5.76
C GLU A 32 3.09 -22.31 -5.38
N GLY A 33 3.52 -21.53 -4.36
CA GLY A 33 2.82 -20.32 -3.89
C GLY A 33 1.62 -20.61 -2.99
N ASN A 34 1.48 -21.81 -2.46
CA ASN A 34 0.45 -22.09 -1.48
C ASN A 34 0.90 -21.61 -0.09
N GLN A 35 0.01 -20.90 0.60
CA GLN A 35 0.23 -20.51 1.98
C GLN A 35 0.13 -21.74 2.88
N ILE A 36 1.20 -22.04 3.61
CA ILE A 36 1.29 -23.21 4.51
C ILE A 36 0.88 -22.83 5.92
N ALA A 37 1.43 -21.72 6.43
CA ALA A 37 1.12 -21.25 7.78
C ALA A 37 1.36 -19.74 7.91
N VAL A 38 0.81 -19.17 8.98
CA VAL A 38 0.99 -17.78 9.36
C VAL A 38 1.17 -17.67 10.88
N GLY A 39 2.08 -16.79 11.28
CA GLY A 39 2.15 -16.21 12.62
C GLY A 39 1.84 -14.73 12.52
N GLN A 40 1.00 -14.20 13.40
CA GLN A 40 0.52 -12.81 13.31
C GLN A 40 0.42 -12.18 14.69
N ALA A 41 0.77 -10.90 14.77
CA ALA A 41 0.58 -10.07 15.95
C ALA A 41 0.17 -8.64 15.55
N GLU A 42 -0.68 -8.03 16.35
CA GLU A 42 -1.01 -6.61 16.21
C GLU A 42 0.07 -5.77 16.90
N TRP A 43 0.38 -4.62 16.33
CA TRP A 43 1.20 -3.60 16.95
C TRP A 43 0.51 -2.23 16.93
N ARG A 44 0.98 -1.34 17.75
CA ARG A 44 0.45 0.02 17.85
C ARG A 44 1.59 1.02 17.77
N HIS A 45 1.34 2.10 17.06
CA HIS A 45 2.25 3.23 17.02
C HIS A 45 2.01 4.14 18.21
N LEU A 46 3.09 4.78 18.69
CA LEU A 46 3.06 5.56 19.91
C LEU A 46 2.98 7.06 19.58
N ALA A 47 1.91 7.70 20.02
CA ALA A 47 1.85 9.15 20.03
C ALA A 47 2.80 9.69 21.13
N VAL A 48 3.64 10.66 20.76
CA VAL A 48 4.52 11.35 21.71
C VAL A 48 3.71 12.46 22.39
N PRO A 49 3.71 12.54 23.72
CA PRO A 49 3.07 13.65 24.42
C PRO A 49 3.57 15.01 23.92
N ASP A 50 2.67 15.96 23.77
CA ASP A 50 2.95 17.33 23.30
C ASP A 50 3.51 17.45 21.87
N VAL A 51 3.50 16.37 21.07
CA VAL A 51 3.88 16.39 19.66
C VAL A 51 2.68 15.94 18.81
N PRO A 52 1.83 16.87 18.38
CA PRO A 52 0.64 16.54 17.59
C PRO A 52 0.99 15.79 16.30
N GLY A 53 0.21 14.79 15.95
CA GLY A 53 0.39 14.00 14.73
C GLY A 53 1.53 12.99 14.78
N SER A 54 2.26 12.89 15.89
CA SER A 54 3.35 11.92 16.04
C SER A 54 2.84 10.48 16.13
N MET A 55 3.54 9.56 15.46
CA MET A 55 3.30 8.12 15.50
C MET A 55 4.64 7.38 15.42
N GLU A 56 5.32 7.25 16.57
CA GLU A 56 6.59 6.54 16.66
C GLU A 56 6.40 5.03 16.54
N PHE A 57 7.38 4.39 15.93
CA PHE A 57 7.45 2.94 15.76
C PHE A 57 8.37 2.37 16.84
N ASP A 58 7.82 1.54 17.74
CA ASP A 58 8.58 0.91 18.84
C ASP A 58 9.48 -0.21 18.31
N LEU A 59 10.73 0.13 18.01
CA LEU A 59 11.71 -0.77 17.42
C LEU A 59 11.92 -2.04 18.25
N ASN A 60 12.03 -1.92 19.57
CA ASN A 60 12.34 -3.06 20.45
C ASN A 60 11.16 -4.01 20.57
N LYS A 61 9.99 -3.48 20.88
CA LYS A 61 8.76 -4.26 21.01
C LYS A 61 8.36 -4.93 19.70
N ASN A 62 8.44 -4.17 18.60
CA ASN A 62 8.03 -4.66 17.30
C ASN A 62 8.99 -5.72 16.75
N TRP A 63 10.29 -5.65 17.08
CA TRP A 63 11.22 -6.76 16.79
C TRP A 63 10.85 -8.04 17.56
N GLN A 64 10.52 -7.93 18.84
CA GLN A 64 10.07 -9.09 19.62
C GLN A 64 8.82 -9.72 19.01
N LEU A 65 7.81 -8.90 18.62
CA LEU A 65 6.61 -9.39 17.95
C LEU A 65 6.92 -10.07 16.61
N ALA A 66 7.84 -9.52 15.82
CA ALA A 66 8.26 -10.14 14.57
C ALA A 66 8.91 -11.52 14.81
N CYS A 67 9.78 -11.63 15.81
CA CYS A 67 10.38 -12.91 16.21
C CYS A 67 9.33 -13.93 16.68
N GLU A 68 8.35 -13.49 17.47
CA GLU A 68 7.24 -14.35 17.91
C GLU A 68 6.42 -14.85 16.73
N CYS A 69 6.11 -13.98 15.77
CA CYS A 69 5.38 -14.37 14.55
C CYS A 69 6.14 -15.41 13.72
N MET A 70 7.46 -15.28 13.58
CA MET A 70 8.28 -16.27 12.87
C MET A 70 8.26 -17.63 13.57
N ARG A 71 8.44 -17.67 14.90
CA ARG A 71 8.34 -18.91 15.69
C ARG A 71 6.96 -19.53 15.60
N GLN A 72 5.91 -18.71 15.68
CA GLN A 72 4.53 -19.16 15.55
C GLN A 72 4.25 -19.76 14.16
N ALA A 73 4.74 -19.13 13.09
CA ALA A 73 4.58 -19.63 11.73
C ALA A 73 5.25 -21.00 11.56
N LEU A 74 6.49 -21.15 12.04
CA LEU A 74 7.21 -22.45 12.02
C LEU A 74 6.47 -23.53 12.80
N HIS A 75 5.99 -23.20 14.01
CA HIS A 75 5.23 -24.10 14.84
C HIS A 75 3.91 -24.52 14.17
N ASN A 76 3.14 -23.57 13.65
CA ASN A 76 1.86 -23.83 12.98
C ASN A 76 2.04 -24.67 11.70
N ALA A 77 3.17 -24.49 11.01
CA ALA A 77 3.51 -25.29 9.83
C ALA A 77 4.00 -26.71 10.17
N GLY A 78 4.51 -26.93 11.38
CA GLY A 78 5.20 -28.16 11.74
C GLY A 78 6.50 -28.36 10.93
N ILE A 79 7.15 -27.27 10.51
CA ILE A 79 8.33 -27.28 9.63
C ILE A 79 9.56 -26.96 10.47
N ALA A 80 10.62 -27.76 10.31
CA ALA A 80 11.90 -27.48 10.92
C ALA A 80 12.60 -26.30 10.19
N PRO A 81 13.31 -25.42 10.93
CA PRO A 81 13.91 -24.19 10.38
C PRO A 81 14.84 -24.39 9.18
N GLU A 82 15.50 -25.54 9.08
CA GLU A 82 16.39 -25.91 7.97
C GLU A 82 15.69 -26.03 6.61
N TYR A 83 14.36 -26.18 6.60
CA TYR A 83 13.57 -26.23 5.36
C TYR A 83 13.14 -24.84 4.88
N ILE A 84 13.40 -23.77 5.64
CA ILE A 84 13.23 -22.40 5.15
C ILE A 84 14.44 -22.03 4.30
N ALA A 85 14.24 -21.98 2.99
CA ALA A 85 15.30 -21.73 2.02
C ALA A 85 15.74 -20.26 1.97
N ALA A 86 14.83 -19.33 2.24
CA ALA A 86 15.12 -17.91 2.32
C ALA A 86 13.99 -17.15 3.04
N VAL A 87 14.32 -15.96 3.54
CA VAL A 87 13.39 -15.00 4.12
C VAL A 87 13.55 -13.63 3.46
N SER A 88 12.45 -12.93 3.26
CA SER A 88 12.42 -11.54 2.82
C SER A 88 11.38 -10.76 3.61
N ALA A 89 11.45 -9.43 3.59
CA ALA A 89 10.55 -8.56 4.32
C ALA A 89 9.93 -7.50 3.43
N CYS A 90 8.64 -7.26 3.59
CA CYS A 90 7.93 -6.12 3.04
C CYS A 90 7.33 -5.27 4.15
N SER A 91 7.04 -4.03 3.87
CA SER A 91 6.42 -3.17 4.87
C SER A 91 5.50 -2.12 4.27
N MET A 92 4.66 -1.54 5.16
CA MET A 92 4.07 -0.24 4.92
C MET A 92 5.14 0.73 4.41
N ARG A 93 4.79 1.58 3.48
CA ARG A 93 5.67 2.59 2.91
C ARG A 93 5.74 3.82 3.83
N GLU A 94 6.59 4.79 3.53
CA GLU A 94 6.79 6.06 4.26
C GLU A 94 7.30 5.92 5.72
N GLY A 95 7.27 4.74 6.33
CA GLY A 95 7.88 4.52 7.63
C GLY A 95 9.40 4.46 7.53
N ILE A 96 10.11 5.24 8.35
CA ILE A 96 11.57 5.35 8.32
C ILE A 96 12.22 4.94 9.64
N VAL A 97 13.44 4.45 9.54
CA VAL A 97 14.31 4.09 10.67
C VAL A 97 15.65 4.78 10.52
N LEU A 98 16.15 5.40 11.59
CA LEU A 98 17.47 6.00 11.66
C LEU A 98 18.40 5.18 12.56
N TYR A 99 19.65 5.07 12.15
CA TYR A 99 20.70 4.33 12.86
C TYR A 99 21.87 5.25 13.20
N ASN A 100 22.58 4.93 14.28
CA ASN A 100 23.84 5.58 14.62
C ASN A 100 25.04 4.92 13.92
N ASN A 101 26.23 5.46 14.13
CA ASN A 101 27.48 4.94 13.55
C ASN A 101 27.85 3.50 14.00
N GLU A 102 27.24 3.01 15.08
CA GLU A 102 27.42 1.65 15.57
C GLU A 102 26.41 0.67 14.94
N GLY A 103 25.54 1.16 14.07
CA GLY A 103 24.46 0.39 13.46
C GLY A 103 23.26 0.17 14.39
N ALA A 104 23.21 0.82 15.56
CA ALA A 104 22.06 0.72 16.43
C ALA A 104 20.90 1.56 15.89
N PRO A 105 19.68 1.02 15.75
CA PRO A 105 18.52 1.80 15.40
C PRO A 105 18.14 2.71 16.57
N ILE A 106 18.13 4.04 16.33
CA ILE A 106 17.97 5.06 17.37
C ILE A 106 16.62 5.78 17.32
N TRP A 107 15.92 5.75 16.19
CA TRP A 107 14.61 6.36 16.03
C TRP A 107 13.87 5.78 14.83
N ALA A 108 12.55 5.71 14.95
CA ALA A 108 11.68 5.29 13.85
C ALA A 108 10.28 5.92 13.97
N CYS A 109 9.64 6.13 12.83
CA CYS A 109 8.23 6.51 12.78
C CYS A 109 7.45 5.68 11.76
N ALA A 110 6.15 5.56 11.99
CA ALA A 110 5.25 4.86 11.09
C ALA A 110 4.87 5.72 9.87
N ASN A 111 4.26 5.10 8.86
CA ASN A 111 3.73 5.77 7.68
C ASN A 111 2.73 6.89 8.01
N VAL A 112 1.91 6.70 9.04
CA VAL A 112 0.86 7.65 9.48
C VAL A 112 1.39 8.80 10.34
N ASP A 113 2.69 8.90 10.56
CA ASP A 113 3.30 10.01 11.30
C ASP A 113 3.18 11.32 10.53
N ALA A 114 2.46 12.27 11.09
CA ALA A 114 2.16 13.59 10.51
C ALA A 114 2.73 14.75 11.35
N ARG A 115 3.73 14.49 12.21
CA ARG A 115 4.29 15.51 13.13
C ARG A 115 4.91 16.71 12.42
N ALA A 116 5.39 16.55 11.20
CA ALA A 116 6.16 17.52 10.45
C ALA A 116 5.28 18.45 9.57
N ALA A 117 4.01 18.69 9.95
CA ALA A 117 3.10 19.51 9.13
C ALA A 117 3.61 20.94 8.91
N ARG A 118 4.27 21.53 9.91
CA ARG A 118 4.91 22.86 9.80
C ARG A 118 6.09 22.85 8.84
N GLU A 119 6.93 21.83 8.94
CA GLU A 119 8.10 21.65 8.08
C GLU A 119 7.70 21.38 6.63
N VAL A 120 6.55 20.72 6.38
CA VAL A 120 5.99 20.63 5.02
C VAL A 120 5.71 22.01 4.44
N SER A 121 5.04 22.89 5.20
CA SER A 121 4.74 24.25 4.74
C SER A 121 6.03 25.06 4.51
N GLU A 122 6.99 24.96 5.42
CA GLU A 122 8.30 25.62 5.33
C GLU A 122 9.07 25.18 4.08
N LEU A 123 9.11 23.87 3.81
CA LEU A 123 9.78 23.32 2.63
C LEU A 123 9.10 23.71 1.31
N LYS A 124 7.77 23.87 1.31
CA LYS A 124 7.04 24.34 0.12
C LYS A 124 7.43 25.77 -0.28
N GLU A 125 7.82 26.60 0.67
CA GLU A 125 8.25 27.98 0.42
C GLU A 125 9.70 28.08 -0.11
N LEU A 126 10.50 27.01 0.01
CA LEU A 126 11.90 27.03 -0.44
C LEU A 126 12.03 27.26 -1.96
N HIS A 127 13.13 27.91 -2.33
CA HIS A 127 13.51 28.17 -3.73
C HIS A 127 12.39 28.84 -4.53
N ASN A 128 11.77 29.89 -3.96
CA ASN A 128 10.63 30.60 -4.57
C ASN A 128 9.42 29.70 -4.85
N ASN A 129 9.09 28.82 -3.93
CA ASN A 129 7.98 27.83 -4.00
C ASN A 129 8.15 26.77 -5.11
N THR A 130 9.39 26.44 -5.51
CA THR A 130 9.64 25.43 -6.53
C THR A 130 10.14 24.08 -5.97
N PHE A 131 10.56 24.02 -4.69
CA PHE A 131 11.19 22.84 -4.13
C PHE A 131 10.31 21.58 -4.21
N GLU A 132 9.03 21.67 -3.89
CA GLU A 132 8.11 20.51 -4.01
C GLU A 132 8.00 20.03 -5.47
N ASN A 133 8.02 20.93 -6.44
CA ASN A 133 8.02 20.57 -7.86
C ASN A 133 9.31 19.85 -8.25
N GLU A 134 10.47 20.28 -7.73
CA GLU A 134 11.76 19.60 -7.96
C GLU A 134 11.76 18.18 -7.37
N VAL A 135 11.28 18.03 -6.13
CA VAL A 135 11.11 16.72 -5.48
C VAL A 135 10.20 15.83 -6.32
N TYR A 136 9.02 16.33 -6.70
CA TYR A 136 8.05 15.52 -7.44
C TYR A 136 8.56 15.10 -8.82
N ARG A 137 9.17 16.00 -9.59
CA ARG A 137 9.74 15.65 -10.91
C ARG A 137 10.80 14.56 -10.85
N ALA A 138 11.62 14.59 -9.81
CA ALA A 138 12.68 13.60 -9.64
C ALA A 138 12.17 12.28 -9.08
N THR A 139 11.23 12.31 -8.14
CA THR A 139 10.92 11.17 -7.27
C THR A 139 9.48 10.67 -7.37
N GLY A 140 8.59 11.43 -8.03
CA GLY A 140 7.15 11.13 -8.07
C GLY A 140 6.41 11.33 -6.73
N GLN A 141 7.08 11.96 -5.74
CA GLN A 141 6.55 12.19 -4.40
C GLN A 141 6.32 13.67 -4.13
N THR A 142 5.27 13.99 -3.34
CA THR A 142 5.10 15.32 -2.73
C THR A 142 5.72 15.34 -1.34
N LEU A 143 5.81 16.51 -0.72
CA LEU A 143 6.44 16.65 0.60
C LEU A 143 5.60 16.06 1.74
N ALA A 144 4.27 16.08 1.64
CA ALA A 144 3.36 15.85 2.76
C ALA A 144 3.59 14.54 3.54
N LEU A 145 3.96 13.46 2.85
CA LEU A 145 4.19 12.14 3.46
C LEU A 145 5.63 11.63 3.31
N SER A 146 6.51 12.43 2.70
CA SER A 146 7.90 12.04 2.45
C SER A 146 8.78 12.10 3.72
N ALA A 147 10.00 11.58 3.62
CA ALA A 147 10.96 11.61 4.72
C ALA A 147 11.56 13.00 4.94
N ILE A 148 11.62 13.87 3.93
CA ILE A 148 12.30 15.17 4.00
C ILE A 148 11.76 16.05 5.15
N PRO A 149 10.43 16.28 5.28
CA PRO A 149 9.90 17.07 6.39
C PRO A 149 10.18 16.45 7.76
N ARG A 150 10.16 15.11 7.87
CA ARG A 150 10.43 14.40 9.12
C ARG A 150 11.89 14.56 9.55
N LEU A 151 12.81 14.54 8.60
CA LEU A 151 14.24 14.80 8.86
C LEU A 151 14.45 16.27 9.27
N LEU A 152 13.76 17.21 8.63
CA LEU A 152 13.81 18.63 9.03
C LEU A 152 13.23 18.83 10.43
N TRP A 153 12.12 18.18 10.75
CA TRP A 153 11.55 18.20 12.10
C TRP A 153 12.55 17.69 13.15
N LEU A 154 13.24 16.59 12.87
CA LEU A 154 14.28 16.06 13.77
C LEU A 154 15.44 17.05 13.93
N ALA A 155 15.87 17.68 12.85
CA ALA A 155 16.93 18.71 12.92
C ALA A 155 16.54 19.88 13.83
N HIS A 156 15.28 20.30 13.81
CA HIS A 156 14.76 21.41 14.62
C HIS A 156 14.47 21.01 16.08
N HIS A 157 13.82 19.87 16.29
CA HIS A 157 13.21 19.53 17.57
C HIS A 157 13.94 18.40 18.33
N ARG A 158 14.67 17.56 17.62
CA ARG A 158 15.46 16.44 18.18
C ARG A 158 16.85 16.38 17.54
N SER A 159 17.55 17.52 17.66
CA SER A 159 18.91 17.64 17.13
C SER A 159 19.92 16.65 17.73
N ASP A 160 19.61 16.12 18.90
CA ASP A 160 20.32 15.00 19.54
C ASP A 160 20.27 13.73 18.70
N ILE A 161 19.08 13.34 18.25
CA ILE A 161 18.87 12.18 17.36
C ILE A 161 19.43 12.48 15.96
N TYR A 162 19.09 13.65 15.39
CA TYR A 162 19.50 14.01 14.03
C TYR A 162 21.02 14.00 13.84
N ARG A 163 21.78 14.50 14.82
CA ARG A 163 23.25 14.49 14.78
C ARG A 163 23.87 13.11 14.91
N GLN A 164 23.22 12.20 15.65
CA GLN A 164 23.69 10.82 15.79
C GLN A 164 23.33 9.94 14.58
N ALA A 165 22.36 10.35 13.77
CA ALA A 165 21.96 9.59 12.60
C ALA A 165 23.10 9.48 11.59
N SER A 166 23.41 8.25 11.20
CA SER A 166 24.42 7.90 10.19
C SER A 166 23.83 7.19 9.00
N THR A 167 22.62 6.60 9.16
CA THR A 167 21.97 5.83 8.10
C THR A 167 20.44 5.93 8.25
N ILE A 168 19.76 6.01 7.11
CA ILE A 168 18.29 5.92 7.00
C ILE A 168 17.90 4.68 6.23
N THR A 169 16.87 3.97 6.69
CA THR A 169 16.21 2.88 5.95
C THR A 169 14.69 2.95 6.11
N MET A 170 14.00 2.04 5.42
CA MET A 170 12.57 1.82 5.61
C MET A 170 12.33 0.67 6.60
N ILE A 171 11.07 0.44 6.98
CA ILE A 171 10.71 -0.62 7.96
C ILE A 171 10.99 -2.04 7.40
N SER A 172 10.79 -2.29 6.10
CA SER A 172 11.16 -3.56 5.46
C SER A 172 12.64 -3.86 5.58
N ASP A 173 13.46 -2.83 5.35
CA ASP A 173 14.91 -2.93 5.39
C ASP A 173 15.42 -3.11 6.83
N TRP A 174 14.75 -2.46 7.79
CA TRP A 174 15.00 -2.66 9.21
C TRP A 174 14.78 -4.13 9.63
N LEU A 175 13.69 -4.78 9.18
CA LEU A 175 13.48 -6.20 9.45
C LEU A 175 14.58 -7.07 8.84
N ALA A 176 14.99 -6.79 7.60
CA ALA A 176 16.08 -7.49 6.96
C ALA A 176 17.42 -7.27 7.67
N TYR A 177 17.68 -6.03 8.14
CA TYR A 177 18.84 -5.69 8.96
C TYR A 177 18.86 -6.45 10.31
N MET A 178 17.74 -6.48 11.01
CA MET A 178 17.64 -7.19 12.29
C MET A 178 17.91 -8.69 12.16
N LEU A 179 17.62 -9.27 10.99
CA LEU A 179 17.95 -10.66 10.68
C LEU A 179 19.42 -10.85 10.31
N SER A 180 20.00 -9.97 9.49
CA SER A 180 21.27 -10.20 8.81
C SER A 180 22.45 -9.36 9.34
N GLY A 181 22.17 -8.21 9.93
CA GLY A 181 23.19 -7.20 10.26
C GLY A 181 23.66 -6.36 9.06
N GLU A 182 23.05 -6.52 7.87
CA GLU A 182 23.44 -5.80 6.66
C GLU A 182 22.43 -4.70 6.34
N LEU A 183 22.92 -3.47 6.09
CA LEU A 183 22.10 -2.30 5.78
C LEU A 183 22.03 -2.05 4.26
N ALA A 184 20.84 -2.01 3.73
CA ALA A 184 20.53 -1.52 2.39
C ALA A 184 19.06 -1.13 2.33
N VAL A 185 18.65 -0.39 1.30
CA VAL A 185 17.24 -0.11 0.98
C VAL A 185 16.91 -0.63 -0.40
N ASP A 186 15.63 -0.96 -0.63
CA ASP A 186 15.13 -1.25 -1.96
C ASP A 186 14.51 0.01 -2.60
N PRO A 187 14.52 0.14 -3.94
CA PRO A 187 13.94 1.30 -4.61
C PRO A 187 12.43 1.46 -4.41
N SER A 188 11.66 0.37 -4.29
CA SER A 188 10.20 0.46 -4.24
C SER A 188 9.68 1.10 -2.95
N ASN A 189 10.34 0.84 -1.83
CA ASN A 189 10.00 1.45 -0.54
C ASN A 189 10.75 2.77 -0.34
N ALA A 190 12.07 2.82 -0.60
CA ALA A 190 12.87 4.04 -0.51
C ALA A 190 12.39 5.16 -1.45
N GLY A 191 11.75 4.81 -2.57
CA GLY A 191 11.12 5.78 -3.48
C GLY A 191 10.11 6.68 -2.78
N THR A 192 9.45 6.21 -1.74
CA THR A 192 8.45 6.98 -0.99
C THR A 192 9.05 8.03 -0.05
N THR A 193 10.37 8.03 0.13
CA THR A 193 11.07 9.05 0.94
C THR A 193 11.06 10.44 0.32
N GLY A 194 10.80 10.55 -1.00
CA GLY A 194 10.99 11.79 -1.75
C GLY A 194 12.47 12.11 -2.03
N LEU A 195 13.37 11.12 -1.89
CA LEU A 195 14.82 11.28 -2.04
C LEU A 195 15.44 10.39 -3.12
N LEU A 196 14.69 9.40 -3.64
CA LEU A 196 15.16 8.46 -4.63
C LEU A 196 14.68 8.86 -6.02
N ASP A 197 15.63 9.05 -6.95
CA ASP A 197 15.35 9.42 -8.35
C ASP A 197 14.74 8.25 -9.11
N LEU A 198 13.59 8.48 -9.75
CA LEU A 198 12.84 7.45 -10.49
C LEU A 198 13.63 6.88 -11.69
N THR A 199 14.48 7.69 -12.31
CA THR A 199 15.22 7.32 -13.51
C THR A 199 16.44 6.47 -13.19
N THR A 200 17.22 6.91 -12.21
CA THR A 200 18.44 6.20 -11.79
C THR A 200 18.17 5.07 -10.82
N ARG A 201 17.01 5.06 -10.16
CA ARG A 201 16.65 4.15 -9.05
C ARG A 201 17.67 4.18 -7.92
N ASP A 202 18.25 5.36 -7.68
CA ASP A 202 19.24 5.62 -6.66
C ASP A 202 18.95 6.97 -6.00
N TRP A 203 19.60 7.23 -4.88
CA TRP A 203 19.44 8.47 -4.13
C TRP A 203 19.78 9.71 -4.97
N LYS A 204 19.08 10.82 -4.66
CA LYS A 204 19.35 12.16 -5.19
C LYS A 204 19.77 13.10 -4.06
N PRO A 205 21.05 13.05 -3.62
CA PRO A 205 21.53 13.80 -2.44
C PRO A 205 21.26 15.30 -2.54
N ALA A 206 21.27 15.87 -3.75
CA ALA A 206 21.00 17.28 -3.99
C ALA A 206 19.65 17.77 -3.40
N LEU A 207 18.65 16.90 -3.26
CA LEU A 207 17.37 17.28 -2.65
C LEU A 207 17.51 17.51 -1.14
N LEU A 208 18.39 16.79 -0.46
CA LEU A 208 18.72 17.05 0.94
C LEU A 208 19.54 18.35 1.09
N ASP A 209 20.52 18.57 0.20
CA ASP A 209 21.31 19.79 0.20
C ASP A 209 20.42 21.02 -0.01
N MET A 210 19.44 20.95 -0.94
CA MET A 210 18.46 22.02 -1.18
C MET A 210 17.57 22.29 0.04
N ALA A 211 17.28 21.28 0.84
CA ALA A 211 16.51 21.40 2.09
C ALA A 211 17.37 21.80 3.30
N GLY A 212 18.68 21.98 3.12
CA GLY A 212 19.63 22.27 4.22
C GLY A 212 19.85 21.06 5.15
N LEU A 213 19.68 19.85 4.65
CA LEU A 213 19.80 18.60 5.39
C LEU A 213 21.05 17.81 4.99
N ARG A 214 21.50 16.92 5.89
CA ARG A 214 22.67 16.07 5.67
C ARG A 214 22.37 14.96 4.67
N ALA A 215 23.23 14.81 3.67
CA ALA A 215 23.13 13.73 2.67
C ALA A 215 23.99 12.49 3.01
N ASP A 216 24.84 12.56 4.02
CA ASP A 216 25.72 11.47 4.45
C ASP A 216 25.01 10.35 5.23
N ILE A 217 23.68 10.46 5.39
CA ILE A 217 22.83 9.45 6.03
C ILE A 217 22.20 8.45 5.04
N LEU A 218 22.45 8.59 3.75
CA LEU A 218 21.85 7.75 2.73
C LEU A 218 22.49 6.35 2.68
N SER A 219 21.68 5.31 2.82
CA SER A 219 22.11 3.92 2.82
C SER A 219 22.39 3.39 1.39
N PRO A 220 23.14 2.27 1.24
CA PRO A 220 23.25 1.62 -0.06
C PRO A 220 21.91 1.18 -0.62
N VAL A 221 21.70 1.34 -1.92
CA VAL A 221 20.52 0.87 -2.64
C VAL A 221 20.80 -0.50 -3.25
N LYS A 222 19.90 -1.46 -3.05
CA LYS A 222 19.93 -2.78 -3.67
C LYS A 222 18.55 -3.14 -4.19
N GLU A 223 18.47 -3.70 -5.39
CA GLU A 223 17.20 -4.09 -6.00
C GLU A 223 16.53 -5.24 -5.24
N THR A 224 15.19 -5.24 -5.21
CA THR A 224 14.38 -6.34 -4.70
C THR A 224 14.83 -7.67 -5.29
N GLY A 225 14.85 -8.73 -4.48
CA GLY A 225 15.33 -10.04 -4.89
C GLY A 225 16.86 -10.20 -4.88
N THR A 226 17.61 -9.19 -4.42
CA THR A 226 19.05 -9.31 -4.20
C THR A 226 19.33 -10.01 -2.88
N LEU A 227 20.28 -10.94 -2.84
CA LEU A 227 20.76 -11.51 -1.58
C LEU A 227 21.42 -10.40 -0.75
N LEU A 228 20.89 -10.11 0.43
CA LEU A 228 21.40 -9.09 1.33
C LEU A 228 22.50 -9.65 2.24
N GLY A 229 22.23 -10.77 2.87
CA GLY A 229 23.08 -11.44 3.84
C GLY A 229 22.44 -12.77 4.27
N VAL A 230 22.75 -13.19 5.48
CA VAL A 230 22.19 -14.42 6.06
C VAL A 230 21.72 -14.16 7.50
N VAL A 231 20.78 -14.93 7.99
CA VAL A 231 20.32 -14.86 9.37
C VAL A 231 21.51 -15.07 10.30
N SER A 232 21.79 -14.09 11.15
CA SER A 232 22.86 -14.15 12.15
C SER A 232 22.55 -15.14 13.27
N SER A 233 23.56 -15.61 13.99
CA SER A 233 23.36 -16.50 15.15
C SER A 233 22.46 -15.85 16.22
N GLN A 234 22.64 -14.56 16.48
CA GLN A 234 21.82 -13.81 17.44
C GLN A 234 20.36 -13.71 17.02
N ALA A 235 20.10 -13.41 15.74
CA ALA A 235 18.75 -13.36 15.23
C ALA A 235 18.07 -14.75 15.23
N ALA A 236 18.83 -15.80 14.89
CA ALA A 236 18.36 -17.18 14.88
C ALA A 236 17.84 -17.63 16.27
N GLU A 237 18.57 -17.30 17.34
CA GLU A 237 18.15 -17.60 18.72
C GLU A 237 16.81 -16.93 19.08
N LEU A 238 16.56 -15.72 18.57
CA LEU A 238 15.35 -14.94 18.85
C LEU A 238 14.17 -15.36 17.99
N CYS A 239 14.37 -15.55 16.68
CA CYS A 239 13.28 -15.73 15.72
C CYS A 239 12.98 -17.19 15.38
N GLY A 240 13.86 -18.13 15.76
CA GLY A 240 13.70 -19.57 15.50
C GLY A 240 14.07 -20.01 14.09
N LEU A 241 14.53 -19.12 13.22
CA LEU A 241 15.12 -19.48 11.92
C LEU A 241 16.51 -20.08 12.13
N LYS A 242 16.97 -20.86 11.15
CA LYS A 242 18.34 -21.38 11.18
C LYS A 242 19.36 -20.28 10.86
N ALA A 243 20.43 -20.17 11.66
CA ALA A 243 21.56 -19.31 11.33
C ALA A 243 22.13 -19.71 9.95
N GLY A 244 22.43 -18.72 9.11
CA GLY A 244 22.86 -18.94 7.74
C GLY A 244 21.72 -19.02 6.71
N THR A 245 20.43 -18.96 7.09
CA THR A 245 19.32 -18.83 6.15
C THR A 245 19.47 -17.53 5.34
N PRO A 246 19.40 -17.56 4.01
CA PRO A 246 19.46 -16.38 3.15
C PRO A 246 18.43 -15.31 3.53
N VAL A 247 18.86 -14.06 3.69
CA VAL A 247 18.01 -12.87 3.84
C VAL A 247 18.07 -12.09 2.54
N VAL A 248 16.91 -11.84 1.95
CA VAL A 248 16.79 -11.23 0.62
C VAL A 248 16.12 -9.87 0.73
N VAL A 249 16.58 -8.90 -0.04
CA VAL A 249 15.99 -7.57 -0.15
C VAL A 249 14.54 -7.68 -0.62
N GLY A 250 13.64 -7.16 0.16
CA GLY A 250 12.21 -7.11 -0.14
C GLY A 250 11.75 -5.79 -0.73
N GLY A 251 10.75 -5.14 -0.11
CA GLY A 251 10.27 -3.87 -0.64
C GLY A 251 8.96 -3.35 -0.04
N GLY A 252 8.34 -2.39 -0.75
CA GLY A 252 7.06 -1.81 -0.40
C GLY A 252 5.90 -2.79 -0.59
N ASP A 253 4.93 -2.72 0.32
CA ASP A 253 3.77 -3.63 0.37
C ASP A 253 2.94 -3.63 -0.91
N VAL A 254 2.67 -2.46 -1.52
CA VAL A 254 1.88 -2.34 -2.75
C VAL A 254 2.61 -2.98 -3.94
N GLN A 255 3.90 -2.70 -4.11
CA GLN A 255 4.70 -3.19 -5.23
C GLN A 255 4.90 -4.72 -5.14
N LEU A 256 5.17 -5.25 -3.95
CA LEU A 256 5.23 -6.69 -3.72
C LEU A 256 3.84 -7.33 -3.81
N GLY A 257 2.78 -6.63 -3.38
CA GLY A 257 1.41 -7.06 -3.61
C GLY A 257 1.11 -7.26 -5.10
N CYS A 258 1.51 -6.30 -5.94
CA CYS A 258 1.38 -6.43 -7.39
C CYS A 258 2.18 -7.61 -7.95
N LEU A 259 3.39 -7.87 -7.44
CA LEU A 259 4.17 -9.06 -7.81
C LEU A 259 3.42 -10.36 -7.48
N GLY A 260 2.84 -10.47 -6.28
CA GLY A 260 2.04 -11.63 -5.87
C GLY A 260 0.73 -11.80 -6.63
N LEU A 261 0.25 -10.74 -7.28
CA LEU A 261 -0.94 -10.73 -8.14
C LEU A 261 -0.62 -10.96 -9.62
N GLY A 262 0.65 -11.14 -9.99
CA GLY A 262 1.06 -11.27 -11.39
C GLY A 262 0.94 -9.95 -12.18
N VAL A 263 0.85 -8.80 -11.50
CA VAL A 263 0.82 -7.45 -12.11
C VAL A 263 2.26 -6.96 -12.25
N VAL A 264 2.95 -7.47 -13.26
CA VAL A 264 4.42 -7.42 -13.39
C VAL A 264 4.92 -6.94 -14.76
N ARG A 265 4.01 -6.57 -15.65
CA ARG A 265 4.34 -6.04 -16.98
C ARG A 265 3.80 -4.62 -17.15
N PRO A 266 4.36 -3.83 -18.08
CA PRO A 266 3.80 -2.53 -18.44
C PRO A 266 2.32 -2.62 -18.82
N ALA A 267 1.55 -1.58 -18.51
CA ALA A 267 0.11 -1.45 -18.68
C ALA A 267 -0.76 -2.39 -17.83
N GLN A 268 -0.19 -3.39 -17.14
CA GLN A 268 -0.97 -4.16 -16.18
C GLN A 268 -1.41 -3.28 -15.00
N THR A 269 -2.61 -3.56 -14.51
CA THR A 269 -3.33 -2.68 -13.59
C THR A 269 -3.96 -3.49 -12.47
N ALA A 270 -3.93 -2.96 -11.26
CA ALA A 270 -4.64 -3.53 -10.13
C ALA A 270 -5.43 -2.46 -9.36
N VAL A 271 -6.52 -2.89 -8.74
CA VAL A 271 -7.23 -2.20 -7.66
C VAL A 271 -7.07 -3.02 -6.39
N LEU A 272 -6.41 -2.45 -5.39
CA LEU A 272 -6.17 -3.11 -4.11
C LEU A 272 -7.19 -2.61 -3.09
N GLY A 273 -8.22 -3.42 -2.86
CA GLY A 273 -9.43 -3.03 -2.11
C GLY A 273 -9.35 -3.38 -0.63
N GLY A 274 -8.60 -2.61 0.14
CA GLY A 274 -8.51 -2.68 1.60
C GLY A 274 -9.32 -1.59 2.32
N THR A 275 -8.77 -1.09 3.44
CA THR A 275 -9.30 0.08 4.18
C THR A 275 -9.31 1.33 3.29
N PHE A 276 -8.23 1.53 2.58
CA PHE A 276 -8.08 2.43 1.45
C PHE A 276 -8.02 1.58 0.17
N TRP A 277 -8.39 2.16 -0.96
CA TRP A 277 -8.23 1.51 -2.24
C TRP A 277 -7.09 2.17 -3.01
N GLN A 278 -6.13 1.38 -3.49
CA GLN A 278 -5.09 1.83 -4.40
C GLN A 278 -5.43 1.38 -5.82
N GLN A 279 -5.40 2.32 -6.75
CA GLN A 279 -5.43 2.06 -8.19
C GLN A 279 -4.01 2.20 -8.69
N VAL A 280 -3.44 1.13 -9.22
CA VAL A 280 -2.06 1.09 -9.67
C VAL A 280 -1.97 0.68 -11.13
N VAL A 281 -1.11 1.36 -11.88
CA VAL A 281 -0.82 1.07 -13.31
C VAL A 281 0.69 1.01 -13.49
N ASN A 282 1.18 -0.09 -14.04
CA ASN A 282 2.60 -0.24 -14.34
C ASN A 282 2.99 0.53 -15.61
N LEU A 283 4.04 1.33 -15.52
CA LEU A 283 4.58 2.13 -16.63
C LEU A 283 5.96 1.62 -17.01
N ALA A 284 6.25 1.58 -18.31
CA ALA A 284 7.53 1.10 -18.87
C ALA A 284 8.71 2.07 -18.64
N ALA A 285 8.41 3.33 -18.30
CA ALA A 285 9.42 4.37 -18.12
C ALA A 285 8.98 5.35 -17.01
N PRO A 286 9.93 6.04 -16.35
CA PRO A 286 9.62 7.06 -15.36
C PRO A 286 8.95 8.27 -16.01
N VAL A 287 7.65 8.41 -15.77
CA VAL A 287 6.81 9.55 -16.18
C VAL A 287 6.06 10.02 -14.96
N THR A 288 6.01 11.32 -14.74
CA THR A 288 5.26 11.95 -13.65
C THR A 288 4.13 12.82 -14.19
N ASP A 289 3.06 12.96 -13.41
CA ASP A 289 1.91 13.81 -13.75
C ASP A 289 2.32 15.30 -13.64
N PRO A 290 2.23 16.11 -14.74
CA PRO A 290 2.54 17.55 -14.69
C PRO A 290 1.74 18.31 -13.63
N GLU A 291 0.51 17.88 -13.35
CA GLU A 291 -0.37 18.50 -12.35
C GLU A 291 -0.12 17.99 -10.92
N MET A 292 0.76 17.00 -10.75
CA MET A 292 1.12 16.39 -9.47
C MET A 292 -0.08 15.79 -8.71
N ASN A 293 -1.07 15.28 -9.42
CA ASN A 293 -2.24 14.65 -8.81
C ASN A 293 -2.05 13.15 -8.53
N VAL A 294 -1.11 12.51 -9.22
CA VAL A 294 -0.84 11.07 -9.16
C VAL A 294 0.54 10.83 -8.57
N ARG A 295 0.63 9.85 -7.70
CA ARG A 295 1.90 9.36 -7.17
C ARG A 295 2.59 8.43 -8.16
N VAL A 296 3.92 8.50 -8.26
CA VAL A 296 4.70 7.56 -9.06
C VAL A 296 5.81 6.98 -8.19
N ASN A 297 5.93 5.65 -8.18
CA ASN A 297 6.91 4.92 -7.39
C ASN A 297 7.75 3.99 -8.27
N PRO A 298 8.98 3.68 -7.91
CA PRO A 298 9.68 2.56 -8.51
C PRO A 298 8.92 1.24 -8.28
N HIS A 299 8.83 0.39 -9.29
CA HIS A 299 8.33 -0.97 -9.14
C HIS A 299 9.43 -1.88 -8.56
N VAL A 300 9.08 -3.03 -7.94
CA VAL A 300 10.06 -4.04 -7.50
C VAL A 300 10.81 -4.70 -8.67
N ILE A 301 10.27 -4.61 -9.87
CA ILE A 301 10.95 -5.08 -11.09
C ILE A 301 11.74 -3.90 -11.68
N PRO A 302 13.08 -4.03 -11.83
CA PRO A 302 13.91 -2.98 -12.39
C PRO A 302 13.45 -2.52 -13.78
N GLY A 303 13.58 -1.23 -14.05
CA GLY A 303 13.18 -0.62 -15.33
C GLY A 303 11.69 -0.25 -15.41
N MET A 304 10.88 -0.55 -14.42
CA MET A 304 9.48 -0.12 -14.34
C MET A 304 9.24 0.84 -13.19
N VAL A 305 8.25 1.69 -13.38
CA VAL A 305 7.63 2.49 -12.33
C VAL A 305 6.15 2.18 -12.26
N GLN A 306 5.51 2.59 -11.18
CA GLN A 306 4.09 2.35 -10.92
C GLN A 306 3.41 3.67 -10.61
N ALA A 307 2.47 4.08 -11.46
CA ALA A 307 1.57 5.17 -11.15
C ALA A 307 0.51 4.68 -10.16
N GLU A 308 0.28 5.44 -9.12
CA GLU A 308 -0.61 5.07 -8.03
C GLU A 308 -1.53 6.23 -7.67
N SER A 309 -2.82 5.93 -7.61
CA SER A 309 -3.82 6.79 -6.98
C SER A 309 -4.46 6.07 -5.81
N ILE A 310 -4.85 6.81 -4.79
CA ILE A 310 -5.46 6.27 -3.57
C ILE A 310 -6.84 6.87 -3.41
N SER A 311 -7.84 6.02 -3.21
CA SER A 311 -9.18 6.39 -2.78
C SER A 311 -9.28 6.17 -1.28
N PHE A 312 -9.37 7.27 -0.53
CA PHE A 312 -9.45 7.21 0.93
C PHE A 312 -10.80 6.65 1.41
N PHE A 313 -10.77 6.02 2.56
CA PHE A 313 -11.91 5.66 3.40
C PHE A 313 -12.91 4.66 2.81
N ILE A 314 -12.67 4.07 1.64
CA ILE A 314 -13.64 3.16 0.99
C ILE A 314 -14.04 2.02 1.95
N GLY A 315 -13.08 1.22 2.40
CA GLY A 315 -13.36 0.10 3.31
C GLY A 315 -13.81 0.55 4.71
N LEU A 316 -13.33 1.72 5.18
CA LEU A 316 -13.80 2.31 6.44
C LEU A 316 -15.25 2.76 6.36
N THR A 317 -15.67 3.38 5.25
CA THR A 317 -17.04 3.80 5.02
C THR A 317 -18.00 2.62 5.01
N MET A 318 -17.61 1.51 4.35
CA MET A 318 -18.40 0.28 4.35
C MET A 318 -18.54 -0.31 5.76
N ARG A 319 -17.45 -0.32 6.53
CA ARG A 319 -17.46 -0.77 7.93
C ARG A 319 -18.33 0.13 8.80
N TRP A 320 -18.16 1.45 8.67
CA TRP A 320 -19.00 2.42 9.37
C TRP A 320 -20.48 2.22 9.06
N PHE A 321 -20.85 2.07 7.80
CA PHE A 321 -22.25 1.85 7.41
C PHE A 321 -22.82 0.56 8.02
N ARG A 322 -22.06 -0.55 7.93
CA ARG A 322 -22.45 -1.82 8.56
C ARG A 322 -22.65 -1.68 10.06
N ASP A 323 -21.71 -1.02 10.75
CA ASP A 323 -21.72 -0.97 12.22
C ASP A 323 -22.71 0.06 12.77
N ALA A 324 -22.95 1.16 12.06
CA ALA A 324 -23.86 2.23 12.48
C ALA A 324 -25.33 1.96 12.11
N PHE A 325 -25.61 1.28 11.00
CA PHE A 325 -26.97 1.17 10.46
C PHE A 325 -27.51 -0.25 10.30
N CYS A 326 -26.66 -1.28 10.36
CA CYS A 326 -27.04 -2.65 9.97
C CYS A 326 -27.00 -3.63 11.15
N ALA A 327 -27.48 -3.22 12.33
CA ALA A 327 -27.51 -4.07 13.53
C ALA A 327 -28.39 -5.34 13.35
N GLU A 328 -29.53 -5.21 12.67
CA GLU A 328 -30.43 -6.34 12.38
C GLU A 328 -29.78 -7.32 11.41
N GLU A 329 -29.17 -6.81 10.34
CA GLU A 329 -28.49 -7.62 9.33
C GLU A 329 -27.28 -8.38 9.94
N LYS A 330 -26.58 -7.76 10.90
CA LYS A 330 -25.51 -8.44 11.66
C LYS A 330 -26.06 -9.63 12.45
N LEU A 331 -27.17 -9.46 13.15
CA LEU A 331 -27.80 -10.55 13.90
C LEU A 331 -28.33 -11.67 12.98
N ILE A 332 -28.92 -11.32 11.84
CA ILE A 332 -29.39 -12.30 10.87
C ILE A 332 -28.21 -13.06 10.26
N ALA A 333 -27.16 -12.37 9.85
CA ALA A 333 -25.97 -12.98 9.28
C ALA A 333 -25.28 -13.94 10.27
N GLU A 334 -25.17 -13.54 11.56
CA GLU A 334 -24.65 -14.38 12.62
C GLU A 334 -25.48 -15.69 12.78
N ARG A 335 -26.81 -15.58 12.79
CA ARG A 335 -27.70 -16.76 12.87
C ARG A 335 -27.61 -17.67 11.67
N LEU A 336 -27.34 -17.11 10.48
CA LEU A 336 -27.17 -17.86 9.24
C LEU A 336 -25.73 -18.40 9.06
N GLY A 337 -24.78 -18.01 9.89
CA GLY A 337 -23.37 -18.38 9.78
C GLY A 337 -22.71 -17.80 8.52
N ILE A 338 -23.13 -16.62 8.05
CA ILE A 338 -22.59 -15.93 6.88
C ILE A 338 -21.98 -14.59 7.27
N ASP A 339 -21.15 -14.03 6.38
CA ASP A 339 -20.64 -12.66 6.53
C ASP A 339 -21.78 -11.64 6.34
N THR A 340 -21.84 -10.61 7.17
CA THR A 340 -22.83 -9.55 7.09
C THR A 340 -22.80 -8.84 5.72
N TYR A 341 -21.64 -8.65 5.13
CA TYR A 341 -21.52 -8.06 3.80
C TYR A 341 -22.17 -8.90 2.71
N THR A 342 -22.16 -10.23 2.84
CA THR A 342 -22.88 -11.14 1.91
C THR A 342 -24.38 -10.84 1.91
N LEU A 343 -24.97 -10.64 3.09
CA LEU A 343 -26.39 -10.28 3.22
C LEU A 343 -26.66 -8.87 2.64
N LEU A 344 -25.80 -7.90 2.93
CA LEU A 344 -25.95 -6.54 2.44
C LEU A 344 -25.82 -6.47 0.90
N GLU A 345 -24.90 -7.22 0.29
CA GLU A 345 -24.80 -7.34 -1.16
C GLU A 345 -26.06 -8.00 -1.80
N GLU A 346 -26.62 -9.01 -1.16
CA GLU A 346 -27.86 -9.63 -1.63
C GLU A 346 -29.02 -8.62 -1.64
N MET A 347 -29.13 -7.79 -0.60
CA MET A 347 -30.10 -6.69 -0.58
C MET A 347 -29.80 -5.65 -1.65
N ALA A 348 -28.57 -5.23 -1.81
CA ALA A 348 -28.13 -4.25 -2.79
C ALA A 348 -28.28 -4.72 -4.23
N SER A 349 -28.19 -6.03 -4.49
CA SER A 349 -28.39 -6.62 -5.83
C SER A 349 -29.76 -6.35 -6.44
N ARG A 350 -30.75 -6.08 -5.60
CA ARG A 350 -32.15 -5.78 -6.01
C ARG A 350 -32.37 -4.30 -6.35
N VAL A 351 -31.41 -3.45 -6.01
CA VAL A 351 -31.43 -2.01 -6.34
C VAL A 351 -30.91 -1.85 -7.77
N PRO A 352 -31.54 -1.03 -8.63
CA PRO A 352 -31.07 -0.83 -10.00
C PRO A 352 -29.72 -0.09 -10.03
N PRO A 353 -28.93 -0.29 -11.10
CA PRO A 353 -27.73 0.50 -11.36
C PRO A 353 -27.99 2.00 -11.29
N GLY A 354 -27.08 2.74 -10.65
CA GLY A 354 -27.23 4.17 -10.39
C GLY A 354 -28.02 4.50 -9.12
N SER A 355 -28.42 3.47 -8.32
CA SER A 355 -28.99 3.62 -6.97
C SER A 355 -30.07 4.71 -6.88
N TRP A 356 -30.97 4.76 -7.87
CA TRP A 356 -32.03 5.78 -7.98
C TRP A 356 -31.50 7.22 -7.97
N GLY A 357 -30.25 7.44 -8.34
CA GLY A 357 -29.60 8.74 -8.39
C GLY A 357 -28.96 9.19 -7.08
N VAL A 358 -28.95 8.37 -6.04
CA VAL A 358 -28.25 8.67 -4.77
C VAL A 358 -26.76 8.73 -4.99
N MET A 359 -26.12 9.83 -4.56
CA MET A 359 -24.68 10.07 -4.72
C MET A 359 -24.00 10.19 -3.35
N PRO A 360 -23.16 9.22 -2.96
CA PRO A 360 -22.30 9.35 -1.79
C PRO A 360 -21.12 10.28 -2.07
N ILE A 361 -20.75 11.08 -1.06
CA ILE A 361 -19.58 11.99 -1.04
C ILE A 361 -18.70 11.55 0.13
N PHE A 362 -17.98 10.44 -0.02
CA PHE A 362 -17.13 9.87 1.03
C PHE A 362 -15.67 9.71 0.62
N SER A 363 -15.40 9.68 -0.67
CA SER A 363 -14.06 9.57 -1.24
C SER A 363 -13.95 10.44 -2.48
N ASP A 364 -12.74 10.78 -2.88
CA ASP A 364 -12.43 11.57 -4.08
C ASP A 364 -11.36 10.87 -4.91
N ARG A 365 -11.23 11.28 -6.15
CA ARG A 365 -10.03 11.03 -6.92
C ARG A 365 -8.84 11.70 -6.24
N MET A 366 -7.66 11.11 -6.37
CA MET A 366 -6.45 11.63 -5.75
C MET A 366 -6.09 13.01 -6.29
N ARG A 367 -5.66 13.91 -5.38
CA ARG A 367 -5.10 15.23 -5.66
C ARG A 367 -3.81 15.36 -4.86
N PHE A 368 -2.79 14.64 -5.26
CA PHE A 368 -1.62 14.41 -4.42
C PHE A 368 -0.94 15.68 -3.91
N LYS A 369 -0.91 16.74 -4.74
CA LYS A 369 -0.33 18.05 -4.35
C LYS A 369 -1.17 18.81 -3.31
N THR A 370 -2.50 18.76 -3.43
CA THR A 370 -3.44 19.55 -2.62
C THR A 370 -4.54 18.66 -2.08
N TRP A 371 -4.16 17.65 -1.29
CA TRP A 371 -5.04 16.57 -0.94
C TRP A 371 -5.88 16.85 0.31
N TYR A 372 -7.13 17.15 0.10
CA TYR A 372 -8.16 17.25 1.13
C TYR A 372 -9.51 16.79 0.57
N HIS A 373 -10.43 16.44 1.45
CA HIS A 373 -11.71 15.83 1.08
C HIS A 373 -12.88 16.73 1.45
N ALA A 374 -13.98 16.60 0.70
CA ALA A 374 -15.26 17.16 1.06
C ALA A 374 -15.80 16.53 2.36
N ALA A 375 -16.78 17.18 3.00
CA ALA A 375 -17.49 16.60 4.11
C ALA A 375 -18.30 15.38 3.68
N PRO A 376 -18.27 14.25 4.42
CA PRO A 376 -19.06 13.08 4.09
C PRO A 376 -20.56 13.39 4.04
N SER A 377 -21.21 12.99 2.94
CA SER A 377 -22.64 13.21 2.76
C SER A 377 -23.26 12.24 1.76
N PHE A 378 -24.57 12.14 1.77
CA PHE A 378 -25.37 11.55 0.70
C PHE A 378 -26.18 12.64 0.05
N ILE A 379 -26.09 12.76 -1.25
CA ILE A 379 -26.80 13.76 -2.06
C ILE A 379 -27.94 13.09 -2.82
N ASN A 380 -28.99 13.85 -3.12
CA ASN A 380 -30.12 13.42 -3.93
C ASN A 380 -30.91 12.24 -3.33
N LEU A 381 -31.12 12.26 -2.02
CA LEU A 381 -31.97 11.28 -1.32
C LEU A 381 -33.44 11.45 -1.72
N SER A 382 -34.15 10.33 -1.88
CA SER A 382 -35.59 10.31 -2.04
C SER A 382 -36.28 10.11 -0.68
N ILE A 383 -37.47 10.68 -0.50
CA ILE A 383 -38.34 10.37 0.65
C ILE A 383 -39.20 9.13 0.41
N ASP A 384 -39.13 8.54 -0.79
CA ASP A 384 -39.79 7.29 -1.14
C ASP A 384 -39.00 6.11 -0.54
N PRO A 385 -39.55 5.35 0.43
CA PRO A 385 -38.83 4.27 1.09
C PRO A 385 -38.51 3.09 0.16
N ASP A 386 -39.20 2.94 -0.95
CA ASP A 386 -38.90 1.91 -1.95
C ASP A 386 -37.66 2.26 -2.79
N LYS A 387 -37.32 3.55 -2.89
CA LYS A 387 -36.17 4.07 -3.64
C LYS A 387 -35.01 4.49 -2.76
N CYS A 388 -35.22 4.80 -1.50
CA CYS A 388 -34.17 5.24 -0.59
C CYS A 388 -34.27 4.49 0.76
N ASN A 389 -33.47 3.44 0.88
CA ASN A 389 -33.41 2.57 2.05
C ASN A 389 -31.97 2.07 2.23
N LYS A 390 -31.73 1.22 3.23
CA LYS A 390 -30.39 0.66 3.51
C LYS A 390 -29.73 -0.01 2.30
N ALA A 391 -30.50 -0.77 1.53
CA ALA A 391 -29.99 -1.45 0.33
C ALA A 391 -29.53 -0.45 -0.74
N THR A 392 -30.28 0.61 -0.95
CA THR A 392 -29.94 1.69 -1.89
C THR A 392 -28.67 2.42 -1.45
N LEU A 393 -28.57 2.80 -0.18
CA LEU A 393 -27.39 3.49 0.33
C LEU A 393 -26.13 2.59 0.27
N PHE A 394 -26.27 1.31 0.60
CA PHE A 394 -25.15 0.37 0.52
C PHE A 394 -24.67 0.20 -0.93
N ARG A 395 -25.58 -0.02 -1.87
CA ARG A 395 -25.23 -0.09 -3.30
C ARG A 395 -24.58 1.20 -3.80
N ALA A 396 -25.12 2.36 -3.43
CA ALA A 396 -24.56 3.65 -3.82
C ALA A 396 -23.12 3.81 -3.33
N LEU A 397 -22.78 3.32 -2.12
CA LEU A 397 -21.40 3.31 -1.61
C LEU A 397 -20.49 2.40 -2.45
N GLU A 398 -20.95 1.22 -2.88
CA GLU A 398 -20.19 0.34 -3.77
C GLU A 398 -19.98 0.98 -5.14
N GLU A 399 -21.00 1.62 -5.70
CA GLU A 399 -20.93 2.36 -6.97
C GLU A 399 -19.98 3.55 -6.87
N ASN A 400 -20.00 4.30 -5.75
CA ASN A 400 -19.08 5.41 -5.52
C ASN A 400 -17.62 4.95 -5.51
N ALA A 401 -17.32 3.83 -4.84
CA ALA A 401 -15.96 3.27 -4.83
C ALA A 401 -15.44 2.94 -6.24
N ALA A 402 -16.31 2.36 -7.07
CA ALA A 402 -15.99 2.05 -8.45
C ALA A 402 -15.84 3.32 -9.32
N ILE A 403 -16.72 4.32 -9.13
CA ILE A 403 -16.65 5.62 -9.83
C ILE A 403 -15.34 6.33 -9.51
N VAL A 404 -14.97 6.43 -8.23
CA VAL A 404 -13.69 7.06 -7.81
C VAL A 404 -12.50 6.30 -8.40
N SER A 405 -12.56 4.96 -8.40
CA SER A 405 -11.51 4.13 -9.01
C SER A 405 -11.38 4.39 -10.51
N ALA A 406 -12.48 4.48 -11.24
CA ALA A 406 -12.47 4.80 -12.67
C ALA A 406 -11.93 6.22 -12.94
N CYS A 407 -12.27 7.21 -12.09
CA CYS A 407 -11.71 8.56 -12.18
C CYS A 407 -10.20 8.57 -11.95
N ASN A 408 -9.70 7.81 -10.99
CA ASN A 408 -8.27 7.67 -10.72
C ASN A 408 -7.53 6.99 -11.87
N LEU A 409 -8.09 5.91 -12.44
CA LEU A 409 -7.50 5.23 -13.59
C LEU A 409 -7.47 6.15 -14.83
N GLN A 410 -8.54 6.93 -15.06
CA GLN A 410 -8.56 7.92 -16.13
C GLN A 410 -7.48 8.99 -15.94
N GLN A 411 -7.33 9.50 -14.72
CA GLN A 411 -6.29 10.49 -14.40
C GLN A 411 -4.87 9.95 -14.67
N ILE A 412 -4.62 8.66 -14.39
CA ILE A 412 -3.35 8.01 -14.75
C ILE A 412 -3.20 7.91 -16.27
N ALA A 413 -4.27 7.54 -16.99
CA ALA A 413 -4.26 7.42 -18.44
C ALA A 413 -4.00 8.77 -19.12
N ASP A 414 -4.55 9.86 -18.58
CA ASP A 414 -4.44 11.21 -19.16
C ASP A 414 -2.97 11.69 -19.26
N PHE A 415 -2.13 11.42 -18.26
CA PHE A 415 -0.73 11.84 -18.32
C PHE A 415 0.22 10.78 -18.87
N SER A 416 -0.09 9.50 -18.70
CA SER A 416 0.78 8.39 -19.10
C SER A 416 0.49 7.87 -20.52
N ASN A 417 -0.68 8.17 -21.06
CA ASN A 417 -1.25 7.60 -22.29
C ASN A 417 -1.32 6.05 -22.25
N ILE A 418 -1.46 5.48 -21.05
CA ILE A 418 -1.64 4.03 -20.86
C ILE A 418 -3.11 3.72 -20.56
N HIS A 419 -3.70 2.90 -21.41
CA HIS A 419 -5.08 2.43 -21.29
C HIS A 419 -5.08 0.93 -21.01
N PRO A 420 -5.37 0.51 -19.77
CA PRO A 420 -5.41 -0.91 -19.43
C PRO A 420 -6.47 -1.67 -20.22
N SER A 421 -6.21 -2.93 -20.55
CA SER A 421 -7.19 -3.82 -21.21
C SER A 421 -7.99 -4.68 -20.21
N SER A 422 -7.53 -4.77 -18.98
CA SER A 422 -8.20 -5.46 -17.88
C SER A 422 -7.60 -4.97 -16.57
N LEU A 423 -8.21 -5.29 -15.46
CA LEU A 423 -7.66 -5.01 -14.14
C LEU A 423 -7.79 -6.21 -13.20
N VAL A 424 -6.87 -6.29 -12.25
CA VAL A 424 -6.91 -7.23 -11.14
C VAL A 424 -7.54 -6.53 -9.95
N PHE A 425 -8.56 -7.14 -9.34
CA PHE A 425 -9.16 -6.63 -8.10
C PHE A 425 -8.89 -7.59 -6.96
N ALA A 426 -8.17 -7.13 -5.95
CA ALA A 426 -7.73 -7.94 -4.82
C ALA A 426 -8.01 -7.23 -3.48
N GLY A 427 -7.97 -7.98 -2.39
CA GLY A 427 -8.25 -7.49 -1.04
C GLY A 427 -9.67 -7.78 -0.57
N GLY A 428 -10.07 -7.16 0.55
CA GLY A 428 -11.37 -7.41 1.18
C GLY A 428 -12.58 -7.12 0.29
N GLY A 429 -12.52 -6.05 -0.50
CA GLY A 429 -13.58 -5.65 -1.41
C GLY A 429 -13.86 -6.65 -2.54
N SER A 430 -12.83 -7.37 -2.99
CA SER A 430 -12.95 -8.35 -4.09
C SER A 430 -13.74 -9.62 -3.73
N LYS A 431 -14.03 -9.83 -2.44
CA LYS A 431 -14.90 -10.93 -1.99
C LYS A 431 -16.34 -10.74 -2.46
N GLY A 432 -16.78 -9.50 -2.58
CA GLY A 432 -18.11 -9.12 -3.05
C GLY A 432 -18.28 -9.38 -4.54
N LYS A 433 -19.26 -10.22 -4.90
CA LYS A 433 -19.55 -10.50 -6.32
C LYS A 433 -20.21 -9.31 -7.00
N LEU A 434 -21.16 -8.67 -6.31
CA LEU A 434 -21.84 -7.48 -6.81
C LEU A 434 -20.84 -6.34 -6.97
N TRP A 435 -20.04 -6.08 -5.95
CA TRP A 435 -19.06 -4.99 -6.00
C TRP A 435 -18.01 -5.17 -7.10
N SER A 436 -17.54 -6.42 -7.30
CA SER A 436 -16.61 -6.75 -8.39
C SER A 436 -17.25 -6.55 -9.78
N GLN A 437 -18.54 -6.89 -9.93
CA GLN A 437 -19.28 -6.63 -11.18
C GLN A 437 -19.52 -5.14 -11.40
N ILE A 438 -19.88 -4.38 -10.35
CA ILE A 438 -20.01 -2.91 -10.42
C ILE A 438 -18.69 -2.28 -10.87
N LEU A 439 -17.55 -2.74 -10.33
CA LEU A 439 -16.25 -2.23 -10.75
C LEU A 439 -15.97 -2.51 -12.23
N ALA A 440 -16.35 -3.67 -12.75
CA ALA A 440 -16.25 -3.98 -14.18
C ALA A 440 -17.15 -3.08 -15.02
N ASP A 441 -18.42 -2.94 -14.64
CA ASP A 441 -19.39 -2.13 -15.36
C ASP A 441 -19.01 -0.64 -15.37
N VAL A 442 -18.55 -0.10 -14.24
CA VAL A 442 -18.14 1.31 -14.12
C VAL A 442 -16.85 1.59 -14.89
N SER A 443 -15.85 0.72 -14.78
CA SER A 443 -14.55 0.92 -15.45
C SER A 443 -14.60 0.59 -16.95
N GLY A 444 -15.55 -0.22 -17.38
CA GLY A 444 -15.60 -0.75 -18.74
C GLY A 444 -14.51 -1.79 -19.03
N LEU A 445 -13.88 -2.33 -18.00
CA LEU A 445 -12.77 -3.28 -18.10
C LEU A 445 -13.13 -4.63 -17.51
N PRO A 446 -12.67 -5.74 -18.09
CA PRO A 446 -12.71 -7.04 -17.42
C PRO A 446 -11.97 -6.99 -16.08
N VAL A 447 -12.60 -7.49 -15.02
CA VAL A 447 -12.06 -7.53 -13.65
C VAL A 447 -11.74 -8.96 -13.26
N ASN A 448 -10.46 -9.24 -13.05
CA ASN A 448 -9.96 -10.55 -12.66
C ASN A 448 -9.79 -10.63 -11.14
N ILE A 449 -10.38 -11.63 -10.51
CA ILE A 449 -10.30 -11.87 -9.07
C ILE A 449 -9.30 -13.00 -8.81
N PRO A 450 -8.21 -12.77 -8.06
CA PRO A 450 -7.23 -13.81 -7.75
C PRO A 450 -7.69 -14.70 -6.59
N VAL A 451 -7.19 -15.94 -6.57
CA VAL A 451 -7.39 -16.89 -5.46
C VAL A 451 -6.58 -16.47 -4.22
N VAL A 452 -5.42 -15.85 -4.42
CA VAL A 452 -4.48 -15.50 -3.34
C VAL A 452 -5.10 -14.48 -2.38
N LYS A 453 -4.99 -14.77 -1.07
CA LYS A 453 -5.48 -13.88 0.00
C LYS A 453 -4.39 -12.94 0.52
N GLU A 454 -3.14 -13.40 0.56
CA GLU A 454 -1.97 -12.71 1.09
C GLU A 454 -1.00 -12.35 -0.05
N ALA A 455 -1.47 -11.49 -0.97
CA ALA A 455 -0.72 -11.16 -2.19
C ALA A 455 0.62 -10.49 -1.88
N THR A 456 0.68 -9.58 -0.92
CA THR A 456 1.90 -8.90 -0.49
C THR A 456 2.94 -9.89 0.03
N ALA A 457 2.53 -10.78 0.93
CA ALA A 457 3.42 -11.81 1.45
C ALA A 457 3.87 -12.81 0.37
N LEU A 458 3.00 -13.16 -0.59
CA LEU A 458 3.39 -14.01 -1.71
C LEU A 458 4.45 -13.31 -2.60
N GLY A 459 4.26 -12.05 -2.93
CA GLY A 459 5.26 -11.28 -3.68
C GLY A 459 6.61 -11.20 -2.96
N CYS A 460 6.57 -11.00 -1.63
CA CYS A 460 7.75 -11.03 -0.78
C CYS A 460 8.44 -12.41 -0.80
N ALA A 461 7.68 -13.52 -0.75
CA ALA A 461 8.21 -14.87 -0.87
C ALA A 461 8.81 -15.14 -2.27
N ILE A 462 8.20 -14.61 -3.33
CA ILE A 462 8.77 -14.68 -4.69
C ILE A 462 10.13 -13.99 -4.73
N ALA A 463 10.26 -12.78 -4.16
CA ALA A 463 11.53 -12.09 -4.06
C ALA A 463 12.57 -12.92 -3.28
N ALA A 464 12.18 -13.51 -2.15
CA ALA A 464 13.03 -14.42 -1.38
C ALA A 464 13.54 -15.61 -2.24
N GLY A 465 12.66 -16.23 -3.00
CA GLY A 465 13.00 -17.37 -3.88
C GLY A 465 13.94 -16.98 -5.02
N VAL A 466 13.80 -15.77 -5.56
CA VAL A 466 14.73 -15.25 -6.60
C VAL A 466 16.11 -15.00 -6.01
N GLY A 467 16.19 -14.32 -4.85
CA GLY A 467 17.46 -14.05 -4.18
C GLY A 467 18.20 -15.30 -3.72
N ALA A 468 17.48 -16.36 -3.38
CA ALA A 468 18.05 -17.68 -3.08
C ALA A 468 18.40 -18.52 -4.31
N GLY A 469 18.12 -18.03 -5.53
CA GLY A 469 18.37 -18.76 -6.77
C GLY A 469 17.43 -19.92 -7.06
N ILE A 470 16.29 -19.99 -6.36
CA ILE A 470 15.24 -20.99 -6.56
C ILE A 470 14.40 -20.64 -7.79
N PHE A 471 14.04 -19.37 -7.92
CA PHE A 471 13.33 -18.84 -9.07
C PHE A 471 14.27 -18.02 -9.94
N SER A 472 14.05 -18.08 -11.27
CA SER A 472 14.88 -17.38 -12.25
C SER A 472 14.52 -15.90 -12.41
N SER A 473 13.25 -15.56 -12.22
CA SER A 473 12.70 -14.22 -12.49
C SER A 473 11.49 -13.94 -11.61
N MET A 474 11.42 -12.74 -11.02
CA MET A 474 10.26 -12.30 -10.27
C MET A 474 9.02 -12.22 -11.16
N ALA A 475 9.14 -11.61 -12.35
CA ALA A 475 8.01 -11.42 -13.24
C ALA A 475 7.42 -12.74 -13.71
N GLU A 476 8.25 -13.66 -14.24
CA GLU A 476 7.79 -14.97 -14.70
C GLU A 476 7.19 -15.80 -13.55
N THR A 477 7.78 -15.71 -12.36
CA THR A 477 7.26 -16.43 -11.19
C THR A 477 5.92 -15.87 -10.74
N GLY A 478 5.75 -14.54 -10.69
CA GLY A 478 4.49 -13.89 -10.36
C GLY A 478 3.37 -14.29 -11.32
N GLU A 479 3.65 -14.25 -12.64
CA GLU A 479 2.69 -14.70 -13.67
C GLU A 479 2.34 -16.19 -13.55
N ARG A 480 3.31 -17.03 -13.21
CA ARG A 480 3.11 -18.47 -13.07
C ARG A 480 2.31 -18.86 -11.82
N LEU A 481 2.51 -18.15 -10.72
CA LEU A 481 1.90 -18.49 -9.43
C LEU A 481 0.52 -17.88 -9.23
N VAL A 482 0.18 -16.79 -9.95
CA VAL A 482 -1.17 -16.23 -9.87
C VAL A 482 -2.21 -17.21 -10.39
N ARG A 483 -3.29 -17.38 -9.62
CA ARG A 483 -4.45 -18.18 -10.01
C ARG A 483 -5.69 -17.33 -9.94
N TRP A 484 -6.58 -17.49 -10.92
CA TRP A 484 -7.81 -16.72 -11.03
C TRP A 484 -8.99 -17.51 -10.47
N GLU A 485 -9.77 -16.88 -9.61
CA GLU A 485 -11.01 -17.44 -9.06
C GLU A 485 -12.16 -17.20 -10.04
N ARG A 486 -12.27 -15.98 -10.55
CA ARG A 486 -13.33 -15.56 -11.48
C ARG A 486 -12.93 -14.29 -12.23
N THR A 487 -13.63 -14.05 -13.33
CA THR A 487 -13.54 -12.82 -14.12
C THR A 487 -14.94 -12.22 -14.28
N HIS A 488 -15.07 -10.93 -14.05
CA HIS A 488 -16.27 -10.16 -14.32
C HIS A 488 -16.09 -9.39 -15.63
N THR A 489 -16.99 -9.60 -16.57
CA THR A 489 -17.01 -8.86 -17.85
C THR A 489 -17.94 -7.67 -17.72
N PRO A 490 -17.55 -6.47 -18.20
CA PRO A 490 -18.41 -5.29 -18.16
C PRO A 490 -19.64 -5.47 -19.03
N ASP A 491 -20.79 -4.99 -18.55
CA ASP A 491 -22.03 -4.86 -19.29
C ASP A 491 -22.02 -3.51 -20.02
N PRO A 492 -22.08 -3.46 -21.37
CA PRO A 492 -21.97 -2.21 -22.12
C PRO A 492 -23.07 -1.19 -21.82
N GLU A 493 -24.31 -1.63 -21.59
CA GLU A 493 -25.42 -0.72 -21.28
C GLU A 493 -25.25 -0.08 -19.89
N LYS A 494 -24.82 -0.88 -18.92
CA LYS A 494 -24.51 -0.35 -17.58
C LYS A 494 -23.27 0.54 -17.58
N HIS A 495 -22.28 0.21 -18.40
CA HIS A 495 -21.09 1.06 -18.55
C HIS A 495 -21.47 2.46 -19.05
N GLU A 496 -22.32 2.57 -20.06
CA GLU A 496 -22.82 3.86 -20.58
C GLU A 496 -23.56 4.65 -19.49
N LEU A 497 -24.45 3.99 -18.74
CA LEU A 497 -25.17 4.59 -17.62
C LEU A 497 -24.21 5.12 -16.54
N TYR A 498 -23.19 4.35 -16.20
CA TYR A 498 -22.20 4.75 -15.19
C TYR A 498 -21.26 5.86 -15.66
N GLN A 499 -21.03 6.02 -16.95
CA GLN A 499 -20.28 7.18 -17.47
C GLN A 499 -21.02 8.49 -17.19
N ASP A 500 -22.33 8.56 -17.47
CA ASP A 500 -23.14 9.72 -17.12
C ASP A 500 -23.18 9.96 -15.60
N SER A 501 -23.30 8.89 -14.81
CA SER A 501 -23.27 8.97 -13.35
C SER A 501 -21.93 9.49 -12.82
N ARG A 502 -20.81 9.08 -13.41
CA ARG A 502 -19.46 9.53 -13.07
C ARG A 502 -19.29 11.03 -13.32
N ASP A 503 -19.72 11.50 -14.48
CA ASP A 503 -19.56 12.91 -14.85
C ASP A 503 -20.41 13.81 -13.93
N LYS A 504 -21.64 13.39 -13.62
CA LYS A 504 -22.48 14.07 -12.64
C LYS A 504 -21.87 14.07 -11.24
N TRP A 505 -21.36 12.93 -10.80
CA TRP A 505 -20.71 12.81 -9.50
C TRP A 505 -19.49 13.73 -9.37
N GLN A 506 -18.64 13.83 -10.40
CA GLN A 506 -17.48 14.72 -10.39
C GLN A 506 -17.88 16.19 -10.22
N ALA A 507 -18.92 16.63 -10.92
CA ALA A 507 -19.44 17.99 -10.80
C ALA A 507 -19.97 18.27 -9.38
N VAL A 508 -20.81 17.37 -8.85
CA VAL A 508 -21.36 17.48 -7.49
C VAL A 508 -20.26 17.44 -6.45
N TYR A 509 -19.25 16.57 -6.61
CA TYR A 509 -18.13 16.50 -5.66
C TYR A 509 -17.35 17.81 -5.61
N GLN A 510 -17.11 18.45 -6.76
CA GLN A 510 -16.42 19.74 -6.82
C GLN A 510 -17.18 20.84 -6.09
N ASP A 511 -18.52 20.88 -6.21
CA ASP A 511 -19.35 21.82 -5.47
C ASP A 511 -19.32 21.54 -3.95
N GLN A 512 -19.35 20.27 -3.55
CA GLN A 512 -19.22 19.87 -2.13
C GLN A 512 -17.85 20.24 -1.56
N LEU A 513 -16.78 20.15 -2.35
CA LEU A 513 -15.46 20.59 -1.94
C LEU A 513 -15.41 22.11 -1.74
N GLY A 514 -16.10 22.87 -2.61
CA GLY A 514 -16.28 24.33 -2.47
C GLY A 514 -16.93 24.75 -1.15
N LEU A 515 -17.81 23.91 -0.58
CA LEU A 515 -18.37 24.18 0.76
C LEU A 515 -17.31 24.13 1.87
N VAL A 516 -16.31 23.25 1.72
CA VAL A 516 -15.15 23.22 2.63
C VAL A 516 -14.29 24.48 2.46
N ASP A 517 -14.04 24.90 1.23
CA ASP A 517 -13.24 26.08 0.92
C ASP A 517 -13.87 27.37 1.49
N HIS A 518 -15.19 27.44 1.51
CA HIS A 518 -15.95 28.53 2.11
C HIS A 518 -16.14 28.42 3.64
N GLY A 519 -15.60 27.36 4.27
CA GLY A 519 -15.74 27.13 5.71
C GLY A 519 -17.15 26.75 6.16
N LEU A 520 -18.03 26.35 5.23
CA LEU A 520 -19.43 25.96 5.52
C LEU A 520 -19.55 24.51 5.98
N THR A 521 -18.59 23.66 5.61
CA THR A 521 -18.48 22.27 6.05
C THR A 521 -17.04 21.94 6.44
N THR A 522 -16.86 20.84 7.20
CA THR A 522 -15.53 20.41 7.64
C THR A 522 -15.00 19.28 6.76
N SER A 523 -13.78 19.43 6.26
CA SER A 523 -13.09 18.35 5.52
C SER A 523 -12.99 17.09 6.37
N LEU A 524 -13.24 15.93 5.75
CA LEU A 524 -13.04 14.64 6.39
C LEU A 524 -11.56 14.40 6.75
N TRP A 525 -10.65 14.86 5.89
CA TRP A 525 -9.21 14.74 6.09
C TRP A 525 -8.47 15.74 5.18
N LYS A 526 -7.34 16.23 5.68
CA LYS A 526 -6.39 17.08 4.93
C LYS A 526 -4.98 16.53 5.07
N ALA A 527 -4.20 16.58 4.00
CA ALA A 527 -2.79 16.26 4.07
C ALA A 527 -2.02 17.22 4.99
N PRO A 528 -0.95 16.77 5.67
CA PRO A 528 -0.09 17.64 6.45
C PRO A 528 0.43 18.83 5.63
N GLY A 529 0.42 20.03 6.22
CA GLY A 529 0.89 21.26 5.56
C GLY A 529 -0.10 21.89 4.56
N LEU A 530 -1.42 21.54 4.65
CA LEU A 530 -2.51 22.21 3.94
C LEU A 530 -3.40 23.01 4.88
#